data_aad44e5167e6f876cbab067c135e1b0f
#
_entry.id   aad44e5167e6f876cbab067c135e1b0f
#
_cell.length_a   1.000
_cell.length_b   1.000
_cell.length_c   1.000
_cell.angle_alpha   90.00
_cell.angle_beta   90.00
_cell.angle_gamma   90.00
#
_symmetry.space_group_name_H-M   'P 1'
#
loop_
_entity.id
_entity.type
_entity.pdbx_description
1 polymer ?
#
loop_
_entity_poly.entity_id
_entity_poly.type
_entity_poly.pdbx_seq_one_letter_code
_entity_poly.pdbx_strand_id
1 'polypeptide(L)'
;IFASTALINARIAAPKLGWAAFALMLGGATLVEVIMWAGKADVLFTSYVPLKADPLYYLGIILFAVGALLVCGIFFANLVVARREQTYTGSLPLVVYGAVTAAIIAVITLLHGAAIYIPTFLWSLGLMNVDPQVYRMIWWGLGHSSQQINVAAMVAIWYMLGALTIGAVVLNEKISRSAFVLYILFISMVALAAGILNTW
;
A
#
# COMPACT_ATOMS: atom_id res chain seq x y z
N ILE A 1 -5.30 -4.52 -9.57
CA ILE A 1 -6.34 -3.77 -10.31
C ILE A 1 -6.89 -4.61 -11.45
N PHE A 2 -6.08 -5.00 -12.45
CA PHE A 2 -6.57 -5.68 -13.66
C PHE A 2 -7.45 -6.91 -13.35
N ALA A 3 -6.97 -7.87 -12.56
CA ALA A 3 -7.72 -9.07 -12.23
C ALA A 3 -9.06 -8.76 -11.54
N SER A 4 -9.07 -7.82 -10.59
CA SER A 4 -10.30 -7.44 -9.88
C SER A 4 -11.28 -6.71 -10.78
N THR A 5 -10.82 -5.83 -11.67
CA THR A 5 -11.71 -5.15 -12.62
C THR A 5 -12.27 -6.10 -13.68
N ALA A 6 -11.48 -7.07 -14.15
CA ALA A 6 -11.95 -8.11 -15.06
C ALA A 6 -13.07 -8.97 -14.44
N LEU A 7 -12.94 -9.36 -13.16
CA LEU A 7 -13.93 -10.19 -12.46
C LEU A 7 -15.29 -9.49 -12.22
N ILE A 8 -15.31 -8.17 -12.22
CA ILE A 8 -16.55 -7.38 -12.10
C ILE A 8 -16.91 -6.67 -13.41
N ASN A 9 -16.23 -7.03 -14.50
CA ASN A 9 -16.44 -6.45 -15.84
C ASN A 9 -16.39 -4.91 -15.85
N ALA A 10 -15.51 -4.32 -15.03
CA ALA A 10 -15.38 -2.88 -14.90
C ALA A 10 -14.33 -2.34 -15.87
N ARG A 11 -14.59 -1.15 -16.42
CA ARG A 11 -13.56 -0.36 -17.11
C ARG A 11 -12.66 0.36 -16.13
N ILE A 12 -11.45 0.70 -16.55
CA ILE A 12 -10.58 1.56 -15.77
C ILE A 12 -11.14 2.99 -15.79
N ALA A 13 -11.50 3.51 -14.60
CA ALA A 13 -12.17 4.81 -14.46
C ALA A 13 -11.32 5.99 -14.97
N ALA A 14 -10.00 5.93 -14.79
CA ALA A 14 -9.09 7.03 -15.12
C ALA A 14 -7.76 6.53 -15.70
N PRO A 15 -7.73 6.03 -16.96
CA PRO A 15 -6.52 5.44 -17.54
C PRO A 15 -5.34 6.42 -17.63
N LYS A 16 -5.60 7.70 -17.93
CA LYS A 16 -4.53 8.73 -17.96
C LYS A 16 -3.89 8.94 -16.58
N LEU A 17 -4.69 8.90 -15.51
CA LEU A 17 -4.19 8.98 -14.15
C LEU A 17 -3.40 7.72 -13.77
N GLY A 18 -3.77 6.56 -14.33
CA GLY A 18 -3.01 5.33 -14.19
C GLY A 18 -1.59 5.44 -14.77
N TRP A 19 -1.44 6.07 -15.93
CA TRP A 19 -0.13 6.35 -16.51
C TRP A 19 0.68 7.34 -15.68
N ALA A 20 0.04 8.38 -15.13
CA ALA A 20 0.70 9.32 -14.22
C ALA A 20 1.16 8.61 -12.92
N ALA A 21 0.32 7.75 -12.35
CA ALA A 21 0.68 6.95 -11.18
C ALA A 21 1.88 6.04 -11.46
N PHE A 22 1.88 5.36 -12.62
CA PHE A 22 3.00 4.52 -13.05
C PHE A 22 4.30 5.33 -13.20
N ALA A 23 4.23 6.49 -13.86
CA ALA A 23 5.39 7.36 -14.07
C ALA A 23 5.97 7.86 -12.73
N LEU A 24 5.10 8.24 -11.78
CA LEU A 24 5.52 8.65 -10.43
C LEU A 24 6.19 7.51 -9.66
N MET A 25 5.61 6.30 -9.71
CA MET A 25 6.19 5.14 -9.04
C MET A 25 7.53 4.73 -9.66
N LEU A 26 7.60 4.66 -10.99
CA LEU A 26 8.81 4.31 -11.71
C LEU A 26 9.91 5.36 -11.48
N GLY A 27 9.59 6.64 -11.65
CA GLY A 27 10.52 7.74 -11.44
C GLY A 27 11.01 7.82 -9.99
N GLY A 28 10.09 7.63 -9.02
CA GLY A 28 10.43 7.59 -7.60
C GLY A 28 11.37 6.43 -7.25
N ALA A 29 11.05 5.22 -7.69
CA ALA A 29 11.89 4.04 -7.47
C ALA A 29 13.27 4.21 -8.11
N THR A 30 13.32 4.62 -9.38
CA THR A 30 14.58 4.86 -10.08
C THR A 30 15.44 5.93 -9.38
N LEU A 31 14.81 7.00 -8.88
CA LEU A 31 15.52 8.04 -8.14
C LEU A 31 16.15 7.47 -6.85
N VAL A 32 15.40 6.69 -6.09
CA VAL A 32 15.92 6.01 -4.88
C VAL A 32 17.11 5.14 -5.23
N GLU A 33 16.99 4.28 -6.25
CA GLU A 33 18.06 3.38 -6.67
C GLU A 33 19.31 4.14 -7.11
N VAL A 34 19.17 5.17 -7.93
CA VAL A 34 20.31 5.98 -8.41
C VAL A 34 21.04 6.63 -7.22
N ILE A 35 20.32 7.16 -6.24
CA ILE A 35 20.92 7.78 -5.04
C ILE A 35 21.62 6.73 -4.16
N MET A 36 21.06 5.54 -4.04
CA MET A 36 21.69 4.43 -3.33
C MET A 36 22.96 3.97 -4.02
N TRP A 37 22.95 3.76 -5.34
CA TRP A 37 24.15 3.39 -6.13
C TRP A 37 25.23 4.46 -6.09
N ALA A 38 24.85 5.73 -5.96
CA ALA A 38 25.79 6.83 -5.79
C ALA A 38 26.42 6.91 -4.38
N GLY A 39 26.09 5.97 -3.48
CA GLY A 39 26.59 5.95 -2.10
C GLY A 39 26.09 7.11 -1.22
N LYS A 40 24.92 7.71 -1.56
CA LYS A 40 24.35 8.87 -0.86
C LYS A 40 23.15 8.51 0.02
N ALA A 41 22.86 7.23 0.24
CA ALA A 41 21.74 6.75 1.03
C ALA A 41 22.15 5.56 1.93
N ASP A 42 23.11 5.79 2.81
CA ASP A 42 23.59 4.80 3.77
C ASP A 42 22.71 4.82 5.04
N VAL A 43 21.42 4.45 4.89
CA VAL A 43 20.40 4.63 5.93
C VAL A 43 19.57 3.38 6.22
N LEU A 44 19.92 2.22 5.71
CA LEU A 44 19.09 1.01 5.75
C LEU A 44 17.67 1.25 5.19
N PHE A 45 16.86 0.18 5.08
CA PHE A 45 15.49 0.31 4.57
C PHE A 45 14.55 1.06 5.52
N THR A 46 14.84 1.10 6.82
CA THR A 46 14.06 1.83 7.84
C THR A 46 14.29 3.32 7.81
N SER A 47 15.44 3.76 7.31
CA SER A 47 15.86 5.16 7.24
C SER A 47 15.71 5.91 8.58
N TYR A 48 16.00 5.22 9.69
CA TYR A 48 15.82 5.81 11.03
C TYR A 48 16.68 7.05 11.24
N VAL A 49 16.04 8.12 11.67
CA VAL A 49 16.71 9.30 12.18
C VAL A 49 17.52 8.88 13.44
N PRO A 50 18.80 9.29 13.59
CA PRO A 50 19.48 10.40 12.90
C PRO A 50 20.30 10.04 11.64
N LEU A 51 20.22 8.80 11.12
CA LEU A 51 20.89 8.46 9.88
C LEU A 51 20.28 9.27 8.73
N LYS A 52 21.13 9.96 7.97
CA LYS A 52 20.70 10.92 6.96
C LYS A 52 21.11 10.50 5.56
N ALA A 53 20.15 10.38 4.68
CA ALA A 53 20.36 10.23 3.24
C ALA A 53 20.33 11.60 2.53
N ASP A 54 20.72 11.60 1.26
CA ASP A 54 20.50 12.71 0.36
C ASP A 54 18.99 13.04 0.26
N PRO A 55 18.58 14.32 0.22
CA PRO A 55 17.17 14.69 0.10
C PRO A 55 16.45 14.03 -1.07
N LEU A 56 17.12 13.79 -2.19
CA LEU A 56 16.52 13.12 -3.34
C LEU A 56 16.10 11.67 -3.07
N TYR A 57 16.74 10.98 -2.12
CA TYR A 57 16.31 9.68 -1.67
C TYR A 57 14.90 9.73 -1.07
N TYR A 58 14.66 10.63 -0.14
CA TYR A 58 13.34 10.81 0.48
C TYR A 58 12.30 11.30 -0.53
N LEU A 59 12.68 12.19 -1.44
CA LEU A 59 11.81 12.66 -2.52
C LEU A 59 11.38 11.48 -3.41
N GLY A 60 12.30 10.57 -3.75
CA GLY A 60 11.98 9.37 -4.53
C GLY A 60 10.95 8.49 -3.85
N ILE A 61 11.07 8.26 -2.53
CA ILE A 61 10.08 7.50 -1.75
C ILE A 61 8.72 8.21 -1.74
N ILE A 62 8.70 9.53 -1.58
CA ILE A 62 7.46 10.33 -1.61
C ILE A 62 6.77 10.22 -2.97
N LEU A 63 7.50 10.35 -4.07
CA LEU A 63 6.95 10.22 -5.43
C LEU A 63 6.34 8.82 -5.64
N PHE A 64 7.05 7.77 -5.21
CA PHE A 64 6.53 6.41 -5.25
C PHE A 64 5.24 6.27 -4.46
N ALA A 65 5.20 6.79 -3.23
CA ALA A 65 4.04 6.72 -2.35
C ALA A 65 2.82 7.47 -2.93
N VAL A 66 3.03 8.64 -3.53
CA VAL A 66 1.98 9.40 -4.22
C VAL A 66 1.42 8.60 -5.39
N GLY A 67 2.29 8.01 -6.22
CA GLY A 67 1.86 7.12 -7.31
C GLY A 67 1.04 5.93 -6.81
N ALA A 68 1.47 5.28 -5.72
CA ALA A 68 0.77 4.16 -5.11
C ALA A 68 -0.61 4.57 -4.54
N LEU A 69 -0.72 5.75 -3.92
CA LEU A 69 -2.02 6.30 -3.48
C LEU A 69 -2.97 6.55 -4.66
N LEU A 70 -2.45 7.05 -5.78
CA LEU A 70 -3.24 7.22 -7.00
C LEU A 70 -3.75 5.86 -7.52
N VAL A 71 -2.93 4.81 -7.49
CA VAL A 71 -3.35 3.45 -7.85
C VAL A 71 -4.49 2.97 -6.95
N CYS A 72 -4.41 3.17 -5.64
CA CYS A 72 -5.50 2.85 -4.71
C CYS A 72 -6.77 3.65 -5.04
N GLY A 73 -6.65 4.94 -5.30
CA GLY A 73 -7.77 5.81 -5.67
C GLY A 73 -8.46 5.37 -6.97
N ILE A 74 -7.69 5.02 -8.01
CA ILE A 74 -8.21 4.46 -9.25
C ILE A 74 -8.93 3.14 -9.00
N PHE A 75 -8.37 2.27 -8.16
CA PHE A 75 -9.00 0.99 -7.83
C PHE A 75 -10.37 1.19 -7.17
N PHE A 76 -10.47 2.06 -6.17
CA PHE A 76 -11.76 2.38 -5.55
C PHE A 76 -12.73 3.06 -6.52
N ALA A 77 -12.23 3.96 -7.38
CA ALA A 77 -13.05 4.57 -8.43
C ALA A 77 -13.63 3.53 -9.40
N ASN A 78 -12.84 2.51 -9.78
CA ASN A 78 -13.30 1.40 -10.62
C ASN A 78 -14.46 0.64 -9.95
N LEU A 79 -14.40 0.40 -8.63
CA LEU A 79 -15.49 -0.26 -7.90
C LEU A 79 -16.77 0.59 -7.89
N VAL A 80 -16.61 1.91 -7.71
CA VAL A 80 -17.75 2.84 -7.74
C VAL A 80 -18.38 2.88 -9.15
N VAL A 81 -17.55 2.94 -10.19
CA VAL A 81 -18.01 2.91 -11.59
C VAL A 81 -18.75 1.61 -11.88
N ALA A 82 -18.16 0.46 -11.54
CA ALA A 82 -18.79 -0.85 -11.72
C ALA A 82 -20.16 -0.94 -11.01
N ARG A 83 -20.27 -0.38 -9.81
CA ARG A 83 -21.53 -0.35 -9.06
C ARG A 83 -22.58 0.55 -9.71
N ARG A 84 -22.17 1.72 -10.24
CA ARG A 84 -23.06 2.68 -10.92
C ARG A 84 -23.53 2.17 -12.28
N GLU A 85 -22.64 1.54 -13.02
CA GLU A 85 -22.92 0.96 -14.34
C GLU A 85 -23.55 -0.43 -14.26
N GLN A 86 -23.75 -0.97 -13.05
CA GLN A 86 -24.33 -2.28 -12.79
C GLN A 86 -23.65 -3.41 -13.61
N THR A 87 -22.32 -3.35 -13.74
CA THR A 87 -21.55 -4.30 -14.54
C THR A 87 -21.49 -5.70 -13.93
N TYR A 88 -21.88 -5.84 -12.67
CA TYR A 88 -22.03 -7.11 -11.98
C TYR A 88 -23.26 -7.12 -11.09
N THR A 89 -23.83 -8.30 -10.85
CA THR A 89 -24.99 -8.51 -9.98
C THR A 89 -24.57 -9.18 -8.67
N GLY A 90 -25.29 -8.89 -7.59
CA GLY A 90 -25.03 -9.49 -6.28
C GLY A 90 -23.88 -8.85 -5.51
N SER A 91 -23.18 -9.67 -4.71
CA SER A 91 -22.06 -9.24 -3.89
C SER A 91 -20.74 -9.29 -4.65
N LEU A 92 -19.75 -8.50 -4.22
CA LEU A 92 -18.39 -8.55 -4.80
C LEU A 92 -17.81 -9.97 -4.73
N PRO A 93 -17.19 -10.47 -5.82
CA PRO A 93 -16.45 -11.73 -5.77
C PRO A 93 -15.39 -11.71 -4.66
N LEU A 94 -15.13 -12.86 -4.03
CA LEU A 94 -14.20 -12.97 -2.91
C LEU A 94 -12.79 -12.47 -3.24
N VAL A 95 -12.32 -12.71 -4.46
CA VAL A 95 -11.03 -12.20 -4.96
C VAL A 95 -10.99 -10.67 -4.96
N VAL A 96 -12.08 -10.03 -5.42
CA VAL A 96 -12.20 -8.55 -5.42
C VAL A 96 -12.28 -8.04 -3.99
N TYR A 97 -12.97 -8.76 -3.11
CA TYR A 97 -13.06 -8.42 -1.69
C TYR A 97 -11.68 -8.44 -1.00
N GLY A 98 -10.87 -9.47 -1.28
CA GLY A 98 -9.48 -9.52 -0.80
C GLY A 98 -8.60 -8.39 -1.37
N ALA A 99 -8.80 -8.02 -2.64
CA ALA A 99 -8.12 -6.88 -3.23
C ALA A 99 -8.54 -5.54 -2.60
N VAL A 100 -9.81 -5.38 -2.21
CA VAL A 100 -10.30 -4.22 -1.43
C VAL A 100 -9.59 -4.17 -0.07
N THR A 101 -9.47 -5.31 0.61
CA THR A 101 -8.74 -5.41 1.88
C THR A 101 -7.29 -4.94 1.71
N ALA A 102 -6.59 -5.45 0.70
CA ALA A 102 -5.21 -5.03 0.40
C ALA A 102 -5.13 -3.52 0.10
N ALA A 103 -6.07 -2.96 -0.65
CA ALA A 103 -6.10 -1.54 -0.98
C ALA A 103 -6.37 -0.65 0.25
N ILE A 104 -7.23 -1.07 1.17
CA ILE A 104 -7.48 -0.35 2.44
C ILE A 104 -6.21 -0.35 3.29
N ILE A 105 -5.57 -1.50 3.45
CA ILE A 105 -4.30 -1.61 4.20
C ILE A 105 -3.22 -0.74 3.52
N ALA A 106 -3.17 -0.72 2.18
CA ALA A 106 -2.22 0.11 1.44
C ALA A 106 -2.42 1.61 1.72
N VAL A 107 -3.66 2.09 1.74
CA VAL A 107 -3.94 3.50 2.08
C VAL A 107 -3.45 3.83 3.49
N ILE A 108 -3.78 2.99 4.49
CA ILE A 108 -3.34 3.18 5.88
C ILE A 108 -1.79 3.20 5.94
N THR A 109 -1.14 2.25 5.29
CA THR A 109 0.32 2.14 5.20
C THR A 109 0.94 3.40 4.60
N LEU A 110 0.42 3.88 3.48
CA LEU A 110 0.95 5.05 2.77
C LEU A 110 0.73 6.35 3.54
N LEU A 111 -0.35 6.46 4.32
CA LEU A 111 -0.56 7.59 5.23
C LEU A 111 0.48 7.63 6.35
N HIS A 112 0.84 6.49 6.95
CA HIS A 112 1.96 6.41 7.89
C HIS A 112 3.28 6.77 7.20
N GLY A 113 3.50 6.30 5.97
CA GLY A 113 4.66 6.68 5.16
C GLY A 113 4.74 8.18 4.92
N ALA A 114 3.63 8.83 4.57
CA ALA A 114 3.58 10.29 4.40
C ALA A 114 3.92 11.03 5.70
N ALA A 115 3.39 10.54 6.84
CA ALA A 115 3.62 11.15 8.14
C ALA A 115 5.09 11.10 8.59
N ILE A 116 5.90 10.18 8.06
CA ILE A 116 7.33 10.09 8.37
C ILE A 116 8.22 10.66 7.26
N TYR A 117 7.98 10.30 5.99
CA TYR A 117 8.90 10.67 4.92
C TYR A 117 8.80 12.13 4.49
N ILE A 118 7.65 12.79 4.62
CA ILE A 118 7.53 14.23 4.35
C ILE A 118 8.33 15.05 5.38
N PRO A 119 8.15 14.86 6.70
CA PRO A 119 9.00 15.53 7.70
C PRO A 119 10.49 15.20 7.53
N THR A 120 10.83 13.93 7.24
CA THR A 120 12.23 13.52 7.08
C THR A 120 12.88 14.15 5.84
N PHE A 121 12.13 14.31 4.76
CA PHE A 121 12.58 15.08 3.60
C PHE A 121 12.90 16.53 3.98
N LEU A 122 12.02 17.22 4.70
CA LEU A 122 12.23 18.58 5.17
C LEU A 122 13.42 18.65 6.16
N TRP A 123 13.56 17.66 7.05
CA TRP A 123 14.72 17.54 7.93
C TRP A 123 16.02 17.36 7.15
N SER A 124 16.00 16.57 6.09
CA SER A 124 17.19 16.37 5.25
C SER A 124 17.66 17.65 4.57
N LEU A 125 16.76 18.59 4.30
CA LEU A 125 17.01 19.93 3.80
C LEU A 125 17.41 20.94 4.90
N GLY A 126 17.35 20.55 6.17
CA GLY A 126 17.62 21.43 7.31
C GLY A 126 16.46 22.38 7.66
N LEU A 127 15.26 22.13 7.15
CA LEU A 127 14.09 22.99 7.33
C LEU A 127 13.28 22.69 8.59
N MET A 128 13.48 21.52 9.21
CA MET A 128 12.80 21.12 10.45
C MET A 128 13.61 20.09 11.22
N ASN A 129 13.22 19.83 12.46
CA ASN A 129 13.75 18.73 13.27
C ASN A 129 12.74 17.57 13.31
N VAL A 130 13.24 16.34 13.32
CA VAL A 130 12.44 15.12 13.46
C VAL A 130 12.89 14.40 14.72
N ASP A 131 11.95 14.09 15.60
CA ASP A 131 12.20 13.29 16.79
C ASP A 131 12.41 11.81 16.42
N PRO A 132 13.55 11.18 16.77
CA PRO A 132 13.81 9.80 16.42
C PRO A 132 12.83 8.79 17.02
N GLN A 133 12.29 9.07 18.22
CA GLN A 133 11.32 8.16 18.86
C GLN A 133 9.97 8.23 18.16
N VAL A 134 9.49 9.44 17.88
CA VAL A 134 8.24 9.66 17.10
C VAL A 134 8.36 9.03 15.71
N TYR A 135 9.49 9.23 15.03
CA TYR A 135 9.75 8.59 13.73
C TYR A 135 9.61 7.07 13.84
N ARG A 136 10.31 6.45 14.79
CA ARG A 136 10.31 4.98 14.98
C ARG A 136 8.92 4.46 15.29
N MET A 137 8.17 5.14 16.14
CA MET A 137 6.80 4.75 16.49
C MET A 137 5.88 4.74 15.25
N ILE A 138 5.89 5.82 14.46
CA ILE A 138 5.04 5.92 13.26
C ILE A 138 5.52 4.97 12.16
N TRP A 139 6.83 4.75 12.03
CA TRP A 139 7.42 3.89 11.00
C TRP A 139 6.86 2.46 11.05
N TRP A 140 6.58 1.93 12.22
CA TRP A 140 6.04 0.57 12.35
C TRP A 140 4.60 0.44 11.82
N GLY A 141 3.85 1.52 11.77
CA GLY A 141 2.59 1.58 11.04
C GLY A 141 2.76 1.42 9.52
N LEU A 142 3.91 1.85 8.96
CA LEU A 142 4.29 1.57 7.58
C LEU A 142 4.90 0.17 7.44
N GLY A 143 5.88 -0.18 8.27
CA GLY A 143 6.70 -1.38 8.11
C GLY A 143 5.89 -2.68 8.21
N HIS A 144 5.10 -2.86 9.27
CA HIS A 144 4.28 -4.06 9.41
C HIS A 144 3.11 -4.08 8.41
N SER A 145 2.43 -2.97 8.21
CA SER A 145 1.28 -2.92 7.31
C SER A 145 1.67 -3.15 5.85
N SER A 146 2.86 -2.71 5.41
CA SER A 146 3.32 -2.92 4.03
C SER A 146 3.45 -4.40 3.66
N GLN A 147 3.93 -5.24 4.57
CA GLN A 147 4.00 -6.68 4.37
C GLN A 147 2.62 -7.30 4.22
N GLN A 148 1.65 -6.78 4.94
CA GLN A 148 0.30 -7.31 4.98
C GLN A 148 -0.53 -6.98 3.74
N ILE A 149 -0.18 -5.92 3.00
CA ILE A 149 -0.73 -5.66 1.67
C ILE A 149 -0.47 -6.87 0.76
N ASN A 150 0.78 -7.35 0.77
CA ASN A 150 1.20 -8.50 -0.04
C ASN A 150 0.46 -9.78 0.37
N VAL A 151 0.32 -10.04 1.67
CA VAL A 151 -0.40 -11.22 2.17
C VAL A 151 -1.87 -11.18 1.76
N ALA A 152 -2.57 -10.05 1.95
CA ALA A 152 -3.96 -9.93 1.57
C ALA A 152 -4.18 -10.10 0.05
N ALA A 153 -3.30 -9.49 -0.76
CA ALA A 153 -3.34 -9.64 -2.21
C ALA A 153 -3.02 -11.07 -2.66
N MET A 154 -2.03 -11.72 -2.04
CA MET A 154 -1.64 -13.10 -2.33
C MET A 154 -2.77 -14.08 -2.01
N VAL A 155 -3.41 -13.97 -0.85
CA VAL A 155 -4.54 -14.80 -0.46
C VAL A 155 -5.71 -14.61 -1.45
N ALA A 156 -5.99 -13.37 -1.86
CA ALA A 156 -7.00 -13.10 -2.88
C ALA A 156 -6.69 -13.83 -4.21
N ILE A 157 -5.43 -13.81 -4.64
CA ILE A 157 -4.99 -14.52 -5.86
C ILE A 157 -5.07 -16.04 -5.68
N TRP A 158 -4.78 -16.58 -4.51
CA TRP A 158 -4.92 -18.02 -4.25
C TRP A 158 -6.37 -18.50 -4.40
N TYR A 159 -7.36 -17.73 -3.96
CA TYR A 159 -8.77 -18.04 -4.23
C TYR A 159 -9.05 -18.10 -5.73
N MET A 160 -8.51 -17.17 -6.51
CA MET A 160 -8.68 -17.16 -7.97
C MET A 160 -7.98 -18.36 -8.63
N LEU A 161 -6.72 -18.61 -8.29
CA LEU A 161 -5.95 -19.70 -8.86
C LEU A 161 -6.57 -21.06 -8.51
N GLY A 162 -6.96 -21.29 -7.26
CA GLY A 162 -7.62 -22.51 -6.85
C GLY A 162 -8.90 -22.79 -7.65
N ALA A 163 -9.72 -21.76 -7.86
CA ALA A 163 -10.92 -21.90 -8.67
C ALA A 163 -10.60 -22.20 -10.15
N LEU A 164 -9.62 -21.51 -10.75
CA LEU A 164 -9.30 -21.65 -12.17
C LEU A 164 -8.52 -22.93 -12.49
N THR A 165 -7.64 -23.39 -11.59
CA THR A 165 -6.74 -24.52 -11.89
C THR A 165 -7.31 -25.87 -11.50
N ILE A 166 -7.99 -25.96 -10.37
CA ILE A 166 -8.49 -27.22 -9.81
C ILE A 166 -10.00 -27.23 -9.53
N GLY A 167 -10.71 -26.17 -9.95
CA GLY A 167 -12.15 -26.06 -9.70
C GLY A 167 -12.51 -25.93 -8.21
N ALA A 168 -11.59 -25.43 -7.37
CA ALA A 168 -11.83 -25.31 -5.93
C ALA A 168 -13.00 -24.36 -5.65
N VAL A 169 -13.86 -24.77 -4.73
CA VAL A 169 -15.01 -23.99 -4.26
C VAL A 169 -14.74 -23.55 -2.82
N VAL A 170 -15.05 -22.31 -2.52
CA VAL A 170 -14.94 -21.78 -1.15
C VAL A 170 -15.98 -22.44 -0.26
N LEU A 171 -15.53 -23.12 0.80
CA LEU A 171 -16.42 -23.84 1.73
C LEU A 171 -17.41 -22.90 2.44
N ASN A 172 -16.95 -21.72 2.84
CA ASN A 172 -17.79 -20.71 3.49
C ASN A 172 -17.31 -19.29 3.16
N GLU A 173 -17.99 -18.67 2.23
CA GLU A 173 -17.64 -17.32 1.77
C GLU A 173 -17.84 -16.26 2.85
N LYS A 174 -18.82 -16.40 3.74
CA LYS A 174 -19.05 -15.45 4.83
C LYS A 174 -17.88 -15.44 5.82
N ILE A 175 -17.37 -16.62 6.18
CA ILE A 175 -16.19 -16.73 7.05
C ILE A 175 -14.96 -16.12 6.38
N SER A 176 -14.74 -16.40 5.10
CA SER A 176 -13.61 -15.82 4.35
C SER A 176 -13.68 -14.29 4.30
N ARG A 177 -14.87 -13.74 4.05
CA ARG A 177 -15.07 -12.27 4.07
C ARG A 177 -14.86 -11.68 5.46
N SER A 178 -15.36 -12.33 6.51
CA SER A 178 -15.14 -11.89 7.89
C SER A 178 -13.65 -11.93 8.24
N ALA A 179 -12.91 -12.95 7.80
CA ALA A 179 -11.46 -13.01 8.00
C ALA A 179 -10.73 -11.81 7.37
N PHE A 180 -11.10 -11.39 6.16
CA PHE A 180 -10.54 -10.20 5.54
C PHE A 180 -10.84 -8.91 6.33
N VAL A 181 -12.06 -8.76 6.87
CA VAL A 181 -12.41 -7.59 7.70
C VAL A 181 -11.60 -7.60 9.00
N LEU A 182 -11.54 -8.73 9.69
CA LEU A 182 -10.75 -8.90 10.92
C LEU A 182 -9.26 -8.65 10.65
N TYR A 183 -8.78 -9.04 9.48
CA TYR A 183 -7.41 -8.81 9.07
C TYR A 183 -7.06 -7.31 9.02
N ILE A 184 -7.93 -6.47 8.43
CA ILE A 184 -7.76 -5.01 8.45
C ILE A 184 -7.68 -4.50 9.89
N LEU A 185 -8.62 -4.92 10.74
CA LEU A 185 -8.70 -4.48 12.14
C LEU A 185 -7.44 -4.86 12.92
N PHE A 186 -7.08 -6.15 12.92
CA PHE A 186 -5.96 -6.63 13.72
C PHE A 186 -4.61 -6.09 13.23
N ILE A 187 -4.42 -5.96 11.92
CA ILE A 187 -3.18 -5.38 11.39
C ILE A 187 -3.01 -3.92 11.79
N SER A 188 -4.08 -3.13 11.74
CA SER A 188 -4.04 -1.74 12.18
C SER A 188 -3.69 -1.63 13.68
N MET A 189 -4.23 -2.54 14.51
CA MET A 189 -3.93 -2.59 15.94
C MET A 189 -2.49 -3.06 16.21
N VAL A 190 -2.02 -4.09 15.50
CA VAL A 190 -0.64 -4.61 15.66
C VAL A 190 0.38 -3.58 15.23
N ALA A 191 0.14 -2.86 14.14
CA ALA A 191 1.03 -1.78 13.68
C ALA A 191 1.18 -0.68 14.75
N LEU A 192 0.08 -0.28 15.39
CA LEU A 192 0.09 0.69 16.48
C LEU A 192 0.81 0.15 17.73
N ALA A 193 0.49 -1.08 18.14
CA ALA A 193 1.11 -1.72 19.30
C ALA A 193 2.62 -1.91 19.10
N ALA A 194 3.05 -2.36 17.91
CA ALA A 194 4.47 -2.52 17.59
C ALA A 194 5.22 -1.17 17.62
N GLY A 195 4.59 -0.09 17.16
CA GLY A 195 5.13 1.25 17.31
C GLY A 195 5.38 1.60 18.76
N ILE A 196 4.40 1.40 19.63
CA ILE A 196 4.53 1.66 21.08
C ILE A 196 5.62 0.80 21.71
N LEU A 197 5.65 -0.51 21.44
CA LEU A 197 6.62 -1.44 22.03
C LEU A 197 8.06 -1.21 21.56
N ASN A 198 8.28 -0.67 20.37
CA ASN A 198 9.62 -0.39 19.84
C ASN A 198 10.17 0.99 20.26
N THR A 199 9.49 1.72 21.12
CA THR A 199 9.97 2.99 21.69
C THR A 199 10.80 2.81 22.98
N TRP A 200 10.91 1.59 23.50
CA TRP A 200 11.67 1.22 24.71
C TRP A 200 13.01 0.58 24.37
#